data_46ede52d0a909be43c4216d789c02f1e
#
_entry.id   46ede52d0a909be43c4216d789c02f1e
#
_cell.length_a   1.000
_cell.length_b   1.000
_cell.length_c   1.000
_cell.angle_alpha   90.00
_cell.angle_beta   90.00
_cell.angle_gamma   90.00
#
_symmetry.space_group_name_H-M   'P 1'
#
loop_
_entity.id
_entity.type
_entity.pdbx_description
1 polymer ?
#
loop_
_entity_poly.entity_id
_entity_poly.type
_entity_poly.pdbx_seq_one_letter_code
_entity_poly.pdbx_strand_id
1 'polypeptide(L)'
;MLLGGAVVTYAYVLENIDITEKRNNQPLFLLIEQLEVTDDNIYVDKDTDTERNELMKLLAEIKPYSKLLVRSIVDLAETFTILKSVLQKLTEKKIVLFSCEEPFLCGDEFLEYLTAFAKMFVVYERKKQRMGYNKALENGLVGRPKKSKEVEQAIKLYNSGLFKISQIEIITGVSKSTLYRYLKMENAENTTN
;
A
#
# COMPACT_ATOMS: atom_id res chain seq x y z
N MET A 1 33.31 4.38 -25.11
CA MET A 1 34.51 3.86 -24.42
C MET A 1 33.98 3.13 -23.20
N LEU A 2 33.74 1.81 -23.33
CA LEU A 2 33.23 0.96 -22.30
C LEU A 2 34.39 0.67 -21.33
N LEU A 3 34.34 1.24 -20.14
CA LEU A 3 35.21 0.84 -19.05
C LEU A 3 34.85 -0.61 -18.71
N GLY A 4 35.72 -1.54 -19.04
CA GLY A 4 35.57 -2.98 -18.79
C GLY A 4 35.69 -3.34 -17.31
N GLY A 5 34.77 -2.83 -16.48
CA GLY A 5 34.55 -3.35 -15.15
C GLY A 5 33.69 -4.59 -15.24
N ALA A 6 34.04 -5.66 -14.51
CA ALA A 6 33.21 -6.85 -14.42
C ALA A 6 31.79 -6.43 -13.97
N VAL A 7 30.75 -6.80 -14.75
CA VAL A 7 29.36 -6.53 -14.41
C VAL A 7 29.01 -7.36 -13.18
N VAL A 8 28.74 -6.70 -12.06
CA VAL A 8 28.35 -7.38 -10.82
C VAL A 8 26.91 -7.87 -10.94
N THR A 9 26.67 -9.11 -10.54
CA THR A 9 25.33 -9.69 -10.49
C THR A 9 24.88 -9.80 -9.05
N TYR A 10 23.70 -9.31 -8.77
CA TYR A 10 23.00 -9.41 -7.48
C TYR A 10 21.78 -10.31 -7.61
N ALA A 11 21.36 -10.93 -6.51
CA ALA A 11 20.12 -11.67 -6.44
C ALA A 11 19.28 -11.21 -5.24
N TYR A 12 17.99 -11.10 -5.44
CA TYR A 12 17.03 -10.89 -4.36
C TYR A 12 16.07 -12.07 -4.28
N VAL A 13 15.96 -12.64 -3.10
CA VAL A 13 15.13 -13.80 -2.81
C VAL A 13 14.09 -13.41 -1.76
N LEU A 14 12.83 -13.63 -2.07
CA LEU A 14 11.75 -13.56 -1.10
C LEU A 14 11.40 -15.00 -0.68
N GLU A 15 11.76 -15.35 0.55
CA GLU A 15 11.42 -16.67 1.11
C GLU A 15 9.99 -16.70 1.58
N ASN A 16 9.19 -17.58 0.99
CA ASN A 16 7.86 -17.89 1.50
C ASN A 16 7.93 -19.04 2.51
N ILE A 17 7.13 -18.93 3.60
CA ILE A 17 7.06 -19.94 4.66
C ILE A 17 6.32 -21.20 4.16
N ASP A 18 5.48 -21.09 3.15
CA ASP A 18 4.72 -22.20 2.62
C ASP A 18 5.63 -23.19 1.86
N ILE A 19 5.61 -24.46 2.29
CA ILE A 19 6.43 -25.55 1.75
C ILE A 19 6.16 -25.77 0.25
N THR A 20 4.94 -25.48 -0.22
CA THR A 20 4.57 -25.58 -1.63
C THR A 20 5.25 -24.51 -2.49
N GLU A 21 5.53 -23.36 -1.93
CA GLU A 21 6.17 -22.24 -2.64
C GLU A 21 7.70 -22.25 -2.58
N LYS A 22 8.33 -23.03 -1.69
CA LYS A 22 9.79 -23.25 -1.71
C LYS A 22 10.27 -23.78 -3.07
N ARG A 23 9.43 -24.53 -3.80
CA ARG A 23 9.73 -25.00 -5.16
C ARG A 23 9.73 -23.87 -6.19
N ASN A 24 9.04 -22.76 -5.93
CA ASN A 24 8.94 -21.65 -6.86
C ASN A 24 10.25 -20.85 -6.97
N ASN A 25 11.13 -20.88 -5.96
CA ASN A 25 12.43 -20.23 -6.00
C ASN A 25 13.52 -21.10 -6.69
N GLN A 26 13.23 -22.36 -7.02
CA GLN A 26 14.22 -23.25 -7.64
C GLN A 26 14.79 -22.69 -8.96
N PRO A 27 14.02 -22.08 -9.88
CA PRO A 27 14.58 -21.47 -11.08
C PRO A 27 15.58 -20.33 -10.78
N LEU A 28 15.31 -19.53 -9.73
CA LEU A 28 16.19 -18.45 -9.33
C LEU A 28 17.50 -19.00 -8.76
N PHE A 29 17.46 -20.03 -7.92
CA PHE A 29 18.68 -20.66 -7.38
C PHE A 29 19.53 -21.28 -8.48
N LEU A 30 18.94 -21.90 -9.49
CA LEU A 30 19.69 -22.41 -10.65
C LEU A 30 20.38 -21.28 -11.42
N LEU A 31 19.75 -20.12 -11.59
CA LEU A 31 20.38 -18.96 -12.22
C LEU A 31 21.49 -18.35 -11.37
N ILE A 32 21.32 -18.32 -10.05
CA ILE A 32 22.35 -17.86 -9.10
C ILE A 32 23.61 -18.73 -9.24
N GLU A 33 23.45 -20.05 -9.26
CA GLU A 33 24.56 -21.00 -9.48
C GLU A 33 25.21 -20.84 -10.86
N GLN A 34 24.39 -20.78 -11.94
CA GLN A 34 24.91 -20.65 -13.31
C GLN A 34 25.67 -19.34 -13.56
N LEU A 35 25.29 -18.26 -12.88
CA LEU A 35 25.92 -16.96 -13.01
C LEU A 35 26.97 -16.69 -11.91
N GLU A 36 27.29 -17.71 -11.11
CA GLU A 36 28.31 -17.68 -10.04
C GLU A 36 28.15 -16.44 -9.13
N VAL A 37 26.88 -16.15 -8.75
CA VAL A 37 26.60 -15.04 -7.84
C VAL A 37 27.17 -15.36 -6.47
N THR A 38 28.03 -14.49 -5.96
CA THR A 38 28.64 -14.65 -4.63
C THR A 38 27.64 -14.43 -3.52
N ASP A 39 27.80 -15.12 -2.39
CA ASP A 39 26.91 -15.04 -1.23
C ASP A 39 26.73 -13.59 -0.73
N ASP A 40 27.78 -12.77 -0.79
CA ASP A 40 27.73 -11.35 -0.42
C ASP A 40 26.79 -10.50 -1.30
N ASN A 41 26.39 -11.00 -2.48
CA ASN A 41 25.50 -10.34 -3.41
C ASN A 41 24.09 -10.97 -3.44
N ILE A 42 23.79 -11.87 -2.50
CA ILE A 42 22.48 -12.49 -2.34
C ILE A 42 21.78 -11.86 -1.13
N TYR A 43 20.62 -11.27 -1.34
CA TYR A 43 19.81 -10.60 -0.34
C TYR A 43 18.52 -11.38 -0.15
N VAL A 44 18.20 -11.73 1.10
CA VAL A 44 17.06 -12.62 1.41
C VAL A 44 16.17 -11.97 2.45
N ASP A 45 14.93 -11.68 2.10
CA ASP A 45 13.86 -11.30 3.03
C ASP A 45 12.86 -12.45 3.16
N LYS A 46 12.14 -12.50 4.28
CA LYS A 46 11.01 -13.40 4.46
C LYS A 46 9.71 -12.69 4.10
N ASP A 47 8.77 -13.40 3.51
CA ASP A 47 7.46 -12.86 3.12
C ASP A 47 6.65 -12.32 4.31
N THR A 48 6.97 -12.77 5.53
CA THR A 48 6.41 -12.25 6.79
C THR A 48 6.98 -10.89 7.21
N ASP A 49 8.11 -10.49 6.63
CA ASP A 49 8.80 -9.25 7.02
C ASP A 49 8.26 -8.08 6.20
N THR A 50 7.38 -7.29 6.80
CA THR A 50 6.74 -6.12 6.15
C THR A 50 7.72 -5.02 5.77
N GLU A 51 8.89 -4.94 6.43
CA GLU A 51 9.87 -3.86 6.18
C GLU A 51 10.84 -4.15 5.04
N ARG A 52 11.00 -5.43 4.62
CA ARG A 52 11.92 -5.86 3.54
C ARG A 52 13.30 -5.18 3.62
N ASN A 53 13.94 -5.35 4.76
CA ASN A 53 15.19 -4.67 5.10
C ASN A 53 16.34 -5.02 4.15
N GLU A 54 16.44 -6.28 3.72
CA GLU A 54 17.49 -6.72 2.79
C GLU A 54 17.27 -6.17 1.38
N LEU A 55 16.03 -6.04 0.92
CA LEU A 55 15.73 -5.33 -0.33
C LEU A 55 16.16 -3.85 -0.26
N MET A 56 15.87 -3.18 0.86
CA MET A 56 16.25 -1.79 1.02
C MET A 56 17.77 -1.60 1.07
N LYS A 57 18.48 -2.51 1.72
CA LYS A 57 19.93 -2.56 1.75
C LYS A 57 20.50 -2.79 0.34
N LEU A 58 19.98 -3.80 -0.38
CA LEU A 58 20.34 -4.05 -1.77
C LEU A 58 20.18 -2.80 -2.63
N LEU A 59 19.02 -2.12 -2.56
CA LEU A 59 18.77 -0.91 -3.36
C LEU A 59 19.71 0.26 -3.03
N ALA A 60 20.24 0.32 -1.81
CA ALA A 60 21.26 1.29 -1.43
C ALA A 60 22.65 0.92 -2.00
N GLU A 61 23.04 -0.35 -1.88
CA GLU A 61 24.38 -0.85 -2.19
C GLU A 61 24.61 -1.23 -3.65
N ILE A 62 23.53 -1.60 -4.39
CA ILE A 62 23.65 -2.05 -5.78
C ILE A 62 24.36 -1.02 -6.66
N LYS A 63 25.41 -1.49 -7.35
CA LYS A 63 26.26 -0.65 -8.21
C LYS A 63 25.54 -0.33 -9.52
N PRO A 64 25.72 0.88 -10.07
CA PRO A 64 25.18 1.21 -11.40
C PRO A 64 25.65 0.22 -12.47
N TYR A 65 24.82 -0.02 -13.47
CA TYR A 65 25.06 -0.94 -14.61
C TYR A 65 25.25 -2.40 -14.19
N SER A 66 24.77 -2.79 -13.01
CA SER A 66 24.77 -4.17 -12.52
C SER A 66 23.54 -4.93 -13.02
N LYS A 67 23.54 -6.25 -12.78
CA LYS A 67 22.40 -7.14 -13.01
C LYS A 67 21.72 -7.43 -11.68
N LEU A 68 20.37 -7.49 -11.68
CA LEU A 68 19.58 -7.94 -10.56
C LEU A 68 18.71 -9.11 -10.99
N LEU A 69 18.86 -10.23 -10.30
CA LEU A 69 18.06 -11.44 -10.48
C LEU A 69 16.95 -11.46 -9.44
N VAL A 70 15.73 -11.73 -9.87
CA VAL A 70 14.56 -11.95 -9.01
C VAL A 70 13.77 -13.15 -9.51
N ARG A 71 13.00 -13.79 -8.64
CA ARG A 71 12.05 -14.82 -9.06
C ARG A 71 10.95 -14.19 -9.92
N SER A 72 10.28 -13.19 -9.35
CA SER A 72 9.22 -12.43 -10.02
C SER A 72 9.32 -10.95 -9.66
N ILE A 73 8.84 -10.09 -10.54
CA ILE A 73 8.79 -8.63 -10.31
C ILE A 73 7.87 -8.27 -9.14
N VAL A 74 6.86 -9.08 -8.87
CA VAL A 74 5.94 -8.87 -7.73
C VAL A 74 6.63 -9.06 -6.38
N ASP A 75 7.72 -9.83 -6.31
CA ASP A 75 8.49 -10.01 -5.08
C ASP A 75 9.18 -8.71 -4.61
N LEU A 76 9.36 -7.75 -5.51
CA LEU A 76 10.00 -6.48 -5.20
C LEU A 76 9.11 -5.52 -4.40
N ALA A 77 7.81 -5.74 -4.30
CA ALA A 77 6.93 -4.81 -3.60
C ALA A 77 5.54 -5.39 -3.34
N GLU A 78 4.93 -5.03 -2.22
CA GLU A 78 3.56 -5.39 -1.87
C GLU A 78 2.50 -4.50 -2.54
N THR A 79 2.89 -3.30 -2.95
CA THR A 79 1.98 -2.33 -3.57
C THR A 79 2.60 -1.68 -4.79
N PHE A 80 1.77 -1.25 -5.74
CA PHE A 80 2.25 -0.51 -6.92
C PHE A 80 2.96 0.79 -6.58
N THR A 81 2.66 1.40 -5.43
CA THR A 81 3.35 2.62 -4.98
C THR A 81 4.79 2.31 -4.59
N ILE A 82 5.02 1.21 -3.87
CA ILE A 82 6.36 0.74 -3.49
C ILE A 82 7.09 0.24 -4.74
N LEU A 83 6.44 -0.59 -5.57
CA LEU A 83 7.01 -1.10 -6.81
C LEU A 83 7.51 0.03 -7.71
N LYS A 84 6.69 1.07 -7.92
CA LYS A 84 7.12 2.26 -8.67
C LYS A 84 8.42 2.86 -8.12
N SER A 85 8.54 2.97 -6.79
CA SER A 85 9.72 3.56 -6.15
C SER A 85 10.96 2.68 -6.31
N VAL A 86 10.81 1.37 -6.23
CA VAL A 86 11.88 0.39 -6.45
C VAL A 86 12.33 0.45 -7.91
N LEU A 87 11.40 0.31 -8.87
CA LEU A 87 11.71 0.36 -10.30
C LEU A 87 12.38 1.68 -10.71
N GLN A 88 11.95 2.80 -10.12
CA GLN A 88 12.57 4.10 -10.38
C GLN A 88 14.04 4.11 -9.94
N LYS A 89 14.37 3.61 -8.74
CA LYS A 89 15.76 3.51 -8.27
C LYS A 89 16.61 2.60 -9.15
N LEU A 90 16.05 1.47 -9.61
CA LEU A 90 16.73 0.56 -10.53
C LEU A 90 17.00 1.23 -11.89
N THR A 91 16.02 1.96 -12.42
CA THR A 91 16.16 2.73 -13.68
C THR A 91 17.22 3.82 -13.55
N GLU A 92 17.23 4.59 -12.46
CA GLU A 92 18.22 5.64 -12.21
C GLU A 92 19.66 5.11 -12.16
N LYS A 93 19.83 3.89 -11.62
CA LYS A 93 21.12 3.20 -11.57
C LYS A 93 21.42 2.38 -12.84
N LYS A 94 20.52 2.36 -13.84
CA LYS A 94 20.65 1.58 -15.09
C LYS A 94 20.90 0.09 -14.83
N ILE A 95 20.12 -0.46 -13.90
CA ILE A 95 20.19 -1.88 -13.56
C ILE A 95 19.50 -2.72 -14.64
N VAL A 96 20.11 -3.83 -15.01
CA VAL A 96 19.47 -4.82 -15.88
C VAL A 96 18.73 -5.83 -15.01
N LEU A 97 17.40 -5.74 -14.99
CA LEU A 97 16.55 -6.63 -14.21
C LEU A 97 16.28 -7.92 -15.00
N PHE A 98 16.46 -9.06 -14.32
CA PHE A 98 16.11 -10.39 -14.81
C PHE A 98 15.09 -11.02 -13.90
N SER A 99 13.95 -11.40 -14.45
CA SER A 99 12.91 -12.15 -13.74
C SER A 99 12.77 -13.55 -14.30
N CYS A 100 12.68 -14.56 -13.42
CA CYS A 100 12.50 -15.95 -13.82
C CYS A 100 11.09 -16.21 -14.36
N GLU A 101 10.07 -15.63 -13.73
CA GLU A 101 8.67 -15.82 -14.11
C GLU A 101 8.28 -14.94 -15.30
N GLU A 102 8.96 -13.80 -15.48
CA GLU A 102 8.71 -12.88 -16.59
C GLU A 102 9.97 -12.71 -17.48
N PRO A 103 10.47 -13.77 -18.14
CA PRO A 103 11.75 -13.74 -18.85
C PRO A 103 11.78 -12.81 -20.06
N PHE A 104 10.61 -12.44 -20.61
CA PHE A 104 10.50 -11.47 -21.71
C PHE A 104 10.52 -10.01 -21.24
N LEU A 105 10.51 -9.79 -19.92
CA LEU A 105 10.55 -8.48 -19.28
C LEU A 105 12.00 -8.15 -18.82
N CYS A 106 12.99 -8.61 -19.56
CA CYS A 106 14.39 -8.41 -19.26
C CYS A 106 15.00 -7.26 -20.09
N GLY A 107 15.91 -6.53 -19.45
CA GLY A 107 16.67 -5.45 -20.08
C GLY A 107 16.38 -4.06 -19.49
N ASP A 108 17.24 -3.12 -19.82
CA ASP A 108 17.18 -1.73 -19.36
C ASP A 108 16.01 -0.95 -19.99
N GLU A 109 15.79 -1.10 -21.28
CA GLU A 109 14.65 -0.45 -21.96
C GLU A 109 13.30 -0.89 -21.36
N PHE A 110 13.20 -2.16 -21.02
CA PHE A 110 11.97 -2.69 -20.45
C PHE A 110 11.68 -2.13 -19.03
N LEU A 111 12.71 -1.86 -18.26
CA LEU A 111 12.58 -1.27 -16.92
C LEU A 111 11.92 0.13 -16.97
N GLU A 112 12.18 0.90 -18.03
CA GLU A 112 11.50 2.19 -18.24
C GLU A 112 10.00 2.02 -18.51
N TYR A 113 9.62 1.03 -19.35
CA TYR A 113 8.21 0.70 -19.59
C TYR A 113 7.50 0.21 -18.33
N LEU A 114 8.13 -0.66 -17.54
CA LEU A 114 7.59 -1.11 -16.25
C LEU A 114 7.39 0.06 -15.28
N THR A 115 8.35 0.96 -15.22
CA THR A 115 8.25 2.15 -14.38
C THR A 115 7.09 3.06 -14.82
N ALA A 116 6.91 3.25 -16.11
CA ALA A 116 5.78 4.02 -16.66
C ALA A 116 4.44 3.34 -16.36
N PHE A 117 4.39 2.01 -16.51
CA PHE A 117 3.20 1.21 -16.20
C PHE A 117 2.83 1.28 -14.71
N ALA A 118 3.81 1.12 -13.82
CA ALA A 118 3.60 1.25 -12.38
C ALA A 118 3.07 2.65 -12.00
N LYS A 119 3.59 3.71 -12.62
CA LYS A 119 3.06 5.09 -12.44
C LYS A 119 1.59 5.18 -12.86
N MET A 120 1.24 4.60 -14.00
CA MET A 120 -0.14 4.59 -14.52
C MET A 120 -1.06 3.85 -13.56
N PHE A 121 -0.66 2.69 -13.03
CA PHE A 121 -1.46 1.91 -12.07
C PHE A 121 -1.71 2.68 -10.77
N VAL A 122 -0.70 3.35 -10.21
CA VAL A 122 -0.89 4.18 -9.00
C VAL A 122 -1.94 5.27 -9.23
N VAL A 123 -1.93 5.90 -10.41
CA VAL A 123 -2.94 6.92 -10.75
C VAL A 123 -4.32 6.29 -10.87
N TYR A 124 -4.42 5.12 -11.49
CA TYR A 124 -5.68 4.39 -11.64
C TYR A 124 -6.27 3.96 -10.29
N GLU A 125 -5.46 3.40 -9.39
CA GLU A 125 -5.89 3.03 -8.04
C GLU A 125 -6.41 4.23 -7.24
N ARG A 126 -5.69 5.36 -7.28
CA ARG A 126 -6.15 6.61 -6.64
C ARG A 126 -7.49 7.08 -7.20
N LYS A 127 -7.66 7.00 -8.53
CA LYS A 127 -8.94 7.33 -9.17
C LYS A 127 -10.06 6.41 -8.69
N LYS A 128 -9.81 5.10 -8.62
CA LYS A 128 -10.77 4.09 -8.12
C LYS A 128 -11.14 4.35 -6.66
N GLN A 129 -10.17 4.61 -5.79
CA GLN A 129 -10.40 4.94 -4.38
C GLN A 129 -11.24 6.21 -4.24
N ARG A 130 -10.92 7.27 -5.01
CA ARG A 130 -11.69 8.53 -5.00
C ARG A 130 -13.14 8.32 -5.45
N MET A 131 -13.34 7.52 -6.49
CA MET A 131 -14.70 7.18 -6.94
C MET A 131 -15.47 6.40 -5.86
N GLY A 132 -14.83 5.43 -5.21
CA GLY A 132 -15.41 4.68 -4.10
C GLY A 132 -15.75 5.58 -2.91
N TYR A 133 -14.86 6.51 -2.55
CA TYR A 133 -15.09 7.49 -1.50
C TYR A 133 -16.27 8.40 -1.81
N ASN A 134 -16.35 8.95 -3.03
CA ASN A 134 -17.45 9.81 -3.45
C ASN A 134 -18.79 9.07 -3.39
N LYS A 135 -18.83 7.83 -3.88
CA LYS A 135 -20.03 6.98 -3.80
C LYS A 135 -20.44 6.69 -2.35
N ALA A 136 -19.48 6.44 -1.47
CA ALA A 136 -19.74 6.25 -0.04
C ALA A 136 -20.22 7.55 0.63
N LEU A 137 -19.72 8.71 0.19
CA LEU A 137 -20.16 10.03 0.66
C LEU A 137 -21.63 10.31 0.24
N GLU A 138 -21.97 10.06 -1.03
CA GLU A 138 -23.34 10.18 -1.55
C GLU A 138 -24.32 9.29 -0.78
N ASN A 139 -23.91 8.09 -0.42
CA ASN A 139 -24.71 7.15 0.37
C ASN A 139 -24.69 7.44 1.90
N GLY A 140 -24.06 8.52 2.34
CA GLY A 140 -23.97 8.89 3.76
C GLY A 140 -23.18 7.92 4.63
N LEU A 141 -22.35 7.05 4.01
CA LEU A 141 -21.55 6.02 4.70
C LEU A 141 -20.18 6.56 5.19
N VAL A 142 -19.83 7.79 4.83
CA VAL A 142 -18.56 8.41 5.20
C VAL A 142 -18.72 9.29 6.41
N GLY A 143 -17.81 9.18 7.34
CA GLY A 143 -17.74 9.99 8.55
C GLY A 143 -18.00 9.18 9.82
N ARG A 144 -18.00 9.87 10.94
CA ARG A 144 -18.31 9.24 12.24
C ARG A 144 -19.76 8.76 12.23
N PRO A 145 -20.04 7.50 12.63
CA PRO A 145 -21.42 7.02 12.72
C PRO A 145 -22.28 8.00 13.50
N LYS A 146 -23.42 8.38 12.92
CA LYS A 146 -24.36 9.24 13.63
C LYS A 146 -24.93 8.45 14.80
N LYS A 147 -24.84 8.99 16.00
CA LYS A 147 -25.52 8.46 17.20
C LYS A 147 -27.01 8.75 17.14
N SER A 148 -27.70 8.21 16.12
CA SER A 148 -29.09 8.57 15.85
C SER A 148 -30.01 8.18 16.99
N LYS A 149 -29.91 6.96 17.50
CA LYS A 149 -30.75 6.45 18.60
C LYS A 149 -30.51 7.20 19.90
N GLU A 150 -29.27 7.45 20.29
CA GLU A 150 -28.89 8.17 21.51
C GLU A 150 -29.33 9.64 21.41
N VAL A 151 -29.21 10.25 20.22
CA VAL A 151 -29.64 11.64 20.00
C VAL A 151 -31.17 11.75 20.04
N GLU A 152 -31.90 10.84 19.40
CA GLU A 152 -33.36 10.80 19.46
C GLU A 152 -33.86 10.63 20.91
N GLN A 153 -33.23 9.76 21.67
CA GLN A 153 -33.53 9.59 23.07
C GLN A 153 -33.23 10.86 23.86
N ALA A 154 -32.10 11.52 23.60
CA ALA A 154 -31.74 12.76 24.25
C ALA A 154 -32.75 13.89 23.94
N ILE A 155 -33.22 14.01 22.73
CA ILE A 155 -34.26 14.97 22.30
C ILE A 155 -35.58 14.67 23.02
N LYS A 156 -36.01 13.40 23.07
CA LYS A 156 -37.24 13.01 23.80
C LYS A 156 -37.16 13.36 25.28
N LEU A 157 -36.04 13.09 25.95
CA LEU A 157 -35.84 13.44 27.34
C LEU A 157 -35.82 14.97 27.56
N TYR A 158 -35.23 15.72 26.64
CA TYR A 158 -35.22 17.19 26.69
C TYR A 158 -36.63 17.76 26.52
N ASN A 159 -37.40 17.30 25.55
CA ASN A 159 -38.76 17.76 25.28
C ASN A 159 -39.74 17.36 26.36
N SER A 160 -39.47 16.33 27.16
CA SER A 160 -40.30 15.97 28.33
C SER A 160 -40.25 17.00 29.46
N GLY A 161 -39.20 17.85 29.52
CA GLY A 161 -39.01 18.85 30.55
C GLY A 161 -38.68 18.30 31.94
N LEU A 162 -38.59 16.97 32.09
CA LEU A 162 -38.42 16.30 33.41
C LEU A 162 -36.96 16.18 33.84
N PHE A 163 -36.01 16.31 32.89
CA PHE A 163 -34.60 16.06 33.15
C PHE A 163 -33.74 17.30 32.91
N LYS A 164 -32.78 17.52 33.79
CA LYS A 164 -31.73 18.53 33.54
C LYS A 164 -30.78 18.05 32.45
N ILE A 165 -30.18 18.98 31.70
CA ILE A 165 -29.26 18.66 30.56
C ILE A 165 -28.11 17.75 31.02
N SER A 166 -27.56 17.97 32.22
CA SER A 166 -26.51 17.12 32.77
C SER A 166 -26.96 15.67 33.05
N GLN A 167 -28.21 15.47 33.36
CA GLN A 167 -28.79 14.13 33.55
C GLN A 167 -29.01 13.44 32.20
N ILE A 168 -29.47 14.20 31.20
CA ILE A 168 -29.62 13.68 29.81
C ILE A 168 -28.26 13.23 29.25
N GLU A 169 -27.20 14.01 29.49
CA GLU A 169 -25.85 13.67 29.07
C GLU A 169 -25.34 12.37 29.73
N ILE A 170 -25.62 12.17 30.99
CA ILE A 170 -25.26 10.94 31.72
C ILE A 170 -26.05 9.73 31.18
N ILE A 171 -27.35 9.89 30.94
CA ILE A 171 -28.22 8.80 30.48
C ILE A 171 -27.95 8.38 29.07
N THR A 172 -27.71 9.35 28.15
CA THR A 172 -27.62 9.09 26.71
C THR A 172 -26.18 9.11 26.17
N GLY A 173 -25.22 9.62 26.94
CA GLY A 173 -23.86 9.87 26.49
C GLY A 173 -23.76 10.95 25.37
N VAL A 174 -24.82 11.75 25.19
CA VAL A 174 -24.86 12.84 24.22
C VAL A 174 -24.52 14.15 24.93
N SER A 175 -23.41 14.78 24.50
CA SER A 175 -22.96 16.04 25.11
C SER A 175 -23.98 17.16 24.86
N LYS A 176 -24.00 18.13 25.79
CA LYS A 176 -24.84 19.34 25.73
C LYS A 176 -24.73 20.05 24.37
N SER A 177 -23.52 20.21 23.83
CA SER A 177 -23.28 20.86 22.55
C SER A 177 -23.88 20.08 21.37
N THR A 178 -23.81 18.75 21.41
CA THR A 178 -24.41 17.87 20.40
C THR A 178 -25.93 17.95 20.46
N LEU A 179 -26.53 17.89 21.67
CA LEU A 179 -27.97 18.01 21.84
C LEU A 179 -28.51 19.31 21.27
N TYR A 180 -27.93 20.47 21.63
CA TYR A 180 -28.38 21.76 21.11
C TYR A 180 -28.21 21.91 19.61
N ARG A 181 -27.15 21.33 19.03
CA ARG A 181 -26.97 21.33 17.57
C ARG A 181 -28.12 20.61 16.85
N TYR A 182 -28.56 19.47 17.38
CA TYR A 182 -29.63 18.71 16.77
C TYR A 182 -31.01 19.38 17.00
N LEU A 183 -31.26 19.95 18.18
CA LEU A 183 -32.47 20.74 18.43
C LEU A 183 -32.58 21.95 17.50
N LYS A 184 -31.44 22.60 17.19
CA LYS A 184 -31.43 23.71 16.21
C LYS A 184 -31.74 23.24 14.78
N MET A 185 -31.29 22.04 14.39
CA MET A 185 -31.58 21.46 13.08
C MET A 185 -33.09 21.10 12.97
N GLU A 186 -33.64 20.45 14.01
CA GLU A 186 -35.07 20.07 14.04
C GLU A 186 -36.00 21.30 13.99
N ASN A 187 -35.66 22.35 14.72
CA ASN A 187 -36.41 23.62 14.66
C ASN A 187 -36.30 24.31 13.29
N ALA A 188 -35.18 24.19 12.58
CA ALA A 188 -35.01 24.75 11.22
C ALA A 188 -35.84 23.99 10.19
N GLU A 189 -35.96 22.67 10.31
CA GLU A 189 -36.80 21.84 9.42
C GLU A 189 -38.29 22.08 9.63
N ASN A 190 -38.69 22.32 10.89
CA ASN A 190 -40.11 22.64 11.22
C ASN A 190 -40.51 24.06 10.83
N THR A 191 -39.58 24.96 10.51
CA THR A 191 -39.88 26.35 10.12
C THR A 191 -39.99 26.50 8.58
N THR A 192 -39.60 25.46 7.82
CA THR A 192 -39.60 25.48 6.34
C THR A 192 -40.78 24.72 5.73
N ASN A 193 -41.67 24.14 6.56
CA ASN A 193 -42.95 23.55 6.17
C ASN A 193 -44.12 24.46 6.62
#